data_6c76b9dd8aca68c40d0211174658377b
#
_entry.id   6c76b9dd8aca68c40d0211174658377b
#
_cell.length_a   1.000
_cell.length_b   1.000
_cell.length_c   1.000
_cell.angle_alpha   90.00
_cell.angle_beta   90.00
_cell.angle_gamma   90.00
#
_symmetry.space_group_name_H-M   'P 1'
#
loop_
_entity.id
_entity.type
_entity.pdbx_description
1 polymer ?
#
loop_
_entity_poly.entity_id
_entity_poly.type
_entity_poly.pdbx_seq_one_letter_code
_entity_poly.pdbx_strand_id
1 'polypeptide(L)'
;MKFTPALLLALATVASAPVLANADLAQKKNCMACHAVDKKVVGPGYKEVAAKYAGQKDAVDKLAQKVIKGGSGVWGPVPMPANAQVSEAEAKQLVQWIMTLK
;
A
#
# COMPACT_ATOMS: atom_id res chain seq x y z
N MET A 1 -21.76 4.87 -54.04
CA MET A 1 -20.56 4.90 -53.23
C MET A 1 -20.92 4.87 -51.77
N LYS A 2 -20.58 3.82 -51.14
CA LYS A 2 -20.91 3.66 -49.71
C LYS A 2 -19.62 3.72 -48.93
N PHE A 3 -19.49 4.74 -48.11
CA PHE A 3 -18.40 4.84 -47.17
C PHE A 3 -18.82 4.17 -45.89
N THR A 4 -18.16 3.12 -45.57
CA THR A 4 -18.29 2.54 -44.23
C THR A 4 -17.42 3.38 -43.28
N PRO A 5 -18.01 3.95 -42.24
CA PRO A 5 -17.21 4.59 -41.23
C PRO A 5 -16.37 3.53 -40.56
N ALA A 6 -15.08 3.75 -40.57
CA ALA A 6 -14.15 2.94 -39.79
C ALA A 6 -14.51 3.12 -38.32
N LEU A 7 -14.95 2.05 -37.71
CA LEU A 7 -15.19 2.02 -36.28
C LEU A 7 -13.84 2.09 -35.56
N LEU A 8 -13.50 3.26 -35.11
CA LEU A 8 -12.36 3.43 -34.20
C LEU A 8 -12.74 2.86 -32.86
N LEU A 9 -12.31 1.65 -32.62
CA LEU A 9 -12.37 1.09 -31.30
C LEU A 9 -11.30 1.78 -30.45
N ALA A 10 -11.75 2.70 -29.62
CA ALA A 10 -10.89 3.22 -28.58
C ALA A 10 -10.73 2.13 -27.53
N LEU A 11 -9.59 1.48 -27.54
CA LEU A 11 -9.21 0.62 -26.42
C LEU A 11 -8.92 1.49 -25.21
N ALA A 12 -9.86 1.52 -24.28
CA ALA A 12 -9.58 2.03 -22.96
C ALA A 12 -8.66 1.04 -22.26
N THR A 13 -7.39 1.36 -22.21
CA THR A 13 -6.48 0.63 -21.36
C THR A 13 -6.78 1.00 -19.92
N VAL A 14 -7.38 0.09 -19.20
CA VAL A 14 -7.49 0.21 -17.76
C VAL A 14 -6.08 -0.01 -17.21
N ALA A 15 -5.46 1.07 -16.78
CA ALA A 15 -4.26 0.97 -15.99
C ALA A 15 -4.66 0.40 -14.63
N SER A 16 -4.61 -0.91 -14.48
CA SER A 16 -4.61 -1.51 -13.17
C SER A 16 -3.35 -1.03 -12.46
N ALA A 17 -3.50 -0.39 -11.30
CA ALA A 17 -2.36 -0.12 -10.44
C ALA A 17 -1.70 -1.47 -10.12
N PRO A 18 -0.54 -1.78 -10.67
CA PRO A 18 0.02 -3.10 -10.46
C PRO A 18 0.44 -3.23 -9.00
N VAL A 19 0.08 -4.35 -8.41
CA VAL A 19 0.56 -4.76 -7.08
C VAL A 19 2.07 -4.60 -6.97
N LEU A 20 2.79 -4.82 -8.08
CA LEU A 20 4.24 -4.66 -8.18
C LEU A 20 4.70 -3.21 -7.98
N ALA A 21 3.96 -2.21 -8.46
CA ALA A 21 4.35 -0.80 -8.29
C ALA A 21 4.32 -0.38 -6.82
N ASN A 22 3.39 -0.91 -6.04
CA ASN A 22 3.27 -0.60 -4.62
C ASN A 22 4.29 -1.39 -3.79
N ALA A 23 4.62 -2.61 -4.18
CA ALA A 23 5.74 -3.36 -3.61
C ALA A 23 7.07 -2.64 -3.88
N ASP A 24 7.26 -2.12 -5.08
CA ASP A 24 8.44 -1.31 -5.43
C ASP A 24 8.52 -0.04 -4.59
N LEU A 25 7.40 0.63 -4.37
CA LEU A 25 7.34 1.81 -3.51
C LEU A 25 7.75 1.47 -2.08
N ALA A 26 7.28 0.35 -1.54
CA ALA A 26 7.68 -0.12 -0.22
C ALA A 26 9.19 -0.36 -0.13
N GLN A 27 9.79 -0.93 -1.17
CA GLN A 27 11.24 -1.11 -1.22
C GLN A 27 11.99 0.23 -1.30
N LYS A 28 11.54 1.12 -2.17
CA LYS A 28 12.17 2.44 -2.36
C LYS A 28 12.12 3.29 -1.09
N LYS A 29 11.10 3.13 -0.29
CA LYS A 29 10.92 3.87 0.97
C LYS A 29 11.48 3.13 2.19
N ASN A 30 12.23 2.05 1.97
CA ASN A 30 12.90 1.25 3.00
C ASN A 30 11.95 0.56 3.99
N CYS A 31 10.70 0.36 3.63
CA CYS A 31 9.74 -0.34 4.49
C CYS A 31 10.17 -1.79 4.73
N MET A 32 10.77 -2.41 3.72
CA MET A 32 11.15 -3.82 3.76
C MET A 32 12.40 -4.09 4.61
N ALA A 33 13.03 -3.06 5.15
CA ALA A 33 14.08 -3.25 6.15
C ALA A 33 13.51 -3.81 7.47
N CYS A 34 12.26 -3.49 7.78
CA CYS A 34 11.60 -3.90 9.02
C CYS A 34 10.35 -4.76 8.82
N HIS A 35 9.81 -4.79 7.62
CA HIS A 35 8.59 -5.54 7.30
C HIS A 35 8.85 -6.57 6.21
N ALA A 36 8.06 -7.64 6.25
CA ALA A 36 7.91 -8.58 5.14
C ALA A 36 6.42 -8.74 4.84
N VAL A 37 6.10 -9.31 3.69
CA VAL A 37 4.69 -9.49 3.30
C VAL A 37 3.99 -10.52 4.21
N ASP A 38 4.64 -11.63 4.48
CA ASP A 38 3.99 -12.81 5.08
C ASP A 38 4.58 -13.24 6.43
N LYS A 39 5.49 -12.49 6.99
CA LYS A 39 6.09 -12.81 8.29
C LYS A 39 6.52 -11.58 9.06
N LYS A 40 6.62 -11.71 10.36
CA LYS A 40 7.23 -10.70 11.22
C LYS A 40 8.74 -10.68 11.02
N VAL A 41 9.30 -9.49 10.92
CA VAL A 41 10.75 -9.25 10.95
C VAL A 41 11.04 -8.39 12.19
N VAL A 42 11.19 -7.08 12.04
CA VAL A 42 11.19 -6.13 13.16
C VAL A 42 9.75 -5.70 13.44
N GLY A 43 9.04 -5.30 12.39
CA GLY A 43 7.62 -5.00 12.45
C GLY A 43 6.76 -6.17 12.01
N PRO A 44 5.43 -6.04 12.13
CA PRO A 44 4.51 -7.09 11.73
C PRO A 44 4.57 -7.37 10.23
N GLY A 45 4.23 -8.60 9.83
CA GLY A 45 4.02 -8.92 8.43
C GLY A 45 2.84 -8.14 7.87
N TYR A 46 2.89 -7.77 6.61
CA TYR A 46 1.82 -6.96 6.01
C TYR A 46 0.50 -7.72 5.93
N LYS A 47 0.53 -9.04 5.77
CA LYS A 47 -0.69 -9.86 5.85
C LYS A 47 -1.34 -9.83 7.22
N GLU A 48 -0.54 -9.78 8.28
CA GLU A 48 -1.05 -9.62 9.64
C GLU A 48 -1.71 -8.25 9.84
N VAL A 49 -1.09 -7.21 9.29
CA VAL A 49 -1.67 -5.86 9.32
C VAL A 49 -3.02 -5.84 8.59
N ALA A 50 -3.07 -6.40 7.39
CA ALA A 50 -4.29 -6.49 6.61
C ALA A 50 -5.40 -7.22 7.36
N ALA A 51 -5.07 -8.34 8.00
CA ALA A 51 -6.02 -9.13 8.77
C ALA A 51 -6.55 -8.36 10.00
N LYS A 52 -5.66 -7.68 10.72
CA LYS A 52 -6.03 -6.92 11.91
C LYS A 52 -7.00 -5.78 11.60
N TYR A 53 -6.79 -5.10 10.50
CA TYR A 53 -7.57 -3.91 10.14
C TYR A 53 -8.66 -4.19 9.10
N ALA A 54 -8.88 -5.45 8.75
CA ALA A 54 -9.93 -5.83 7.81
C ALA A 54 -11.30 -5.32 8.26
N GLY A 55 -12.06 -4.72 7.35
CA GLY A 55 -13.38 -4.21 7.62
C GLY A 55 -13.45 -2.87 8.35
N GLN A 56 -12.32 -2.29 8.74
CA GLN A 56 -12.29 -0.95 9.34
C GLN A 56 -12.28 0.12 8.24
N LYS A 57 -13.27 0.98 8.23
CA LYS A 57 -13.46 1.99 7.18
C LYS A 57 -12.36 3.06 7.18
N ASP A 58 -11.81 3.37 8.34
CA ASP A 58 -10.79 4.39 8.54
C ASP A 58 -9.36 3.84 8.50
N ALA A 59 -9.20 2.56 8.20
CA ALA A 59 -7.90 1.89 8.27
C ALA A 59 -6.85 2.55 7.38
N VAL A 60 -7.21 2.89 6.14
CA VAL A 60 -6.26 3.50 5.20
C VAL A 60 -5.73 4.82 5.74
N ASP A 61 -6.58 5.71 6.18
CA ASP A 61 -6.16 7.02 6.70
C ASP A 61 -5.37 6.87 8.00
N LYS A 62 -5.85 6.03 8.89
CA LYS A 62 -5.20 5.77 10.19
C LYS A 62 -3.79 5.20 10.01
N LEU A 63 -3.66 4.18 9.16
CA LEU A 63 -2.38 3.53 8.93
C LEU A 63 -1.44 4.40 8.09
N ALA A 64 -1.95 5.21 7.18
CA ALA A 64 -1.14 6.19 6.46
C ALA A 64 -0.49 7.18 7.43
N GLN A 65 -1.22 7.66 8.41
CA GLN A 65 -0.66 8.53 9.46
C GLN A 65 0.37 7.79 10.31
N LYS A 66 0.15 6.51 10.59
CA LYS A 66 1.11 5.67 11.29
C LYS A 66 2.42 5.54 10.52
N VAL A 67 2.37 5.37 9.22
CA VAL A 67 3.56 5.33 8.36
C VAL A 67 4.34 6.63 8.45
N ILE A 68 3.66 7.76 8.37
CA ILE A 68 4.29 9.09 8.36
C ILE A 68 4.88 9.44 9.73
N LYS A 69 4.10 9.25 10.78
CA LYS A 69 4.43 9.70 12.15
C LYS A 69 5.16 8.65 12.99
N GLY A 70 5.06 7.38 12.60
CA GLY A 70 5.57 6.28 13.39
C GLY A 70 4.74 6.01 14.65
N GLY A 71 5.29 5.23 15.52
CA GLY A 71 4.67 4.92 16.80
C GLY A 71 5.00 3.51 17.29
N SER A 72 4.44 3.16 18.44
CA SER A 72 4.63 1.85 19.07
C SER A 72 3.39 1.44 19.86
N GLY A 73 3.39 0.22 20.36
CA GLY A 73 2.39 -0.29 21.27
C GLY A 73 1.35 -1.21 20.66
N VAL A 74 0.91 -0.97 19.43
CA VAL A 74 -0.10 -1.82 18.78
C VAL A 74 0.45 -3.22 18.51
N TRP A 75 1.70 -3.29 18.09
CA TRP A 75 2.39 -4.55 17.75
C TRP A 75 3.53 -4.87 18.70
N GLY A 76 3.54 -4.26 19.86
CA GLY A 76 4.57 -4.44 20.87
C GLY A 76 5.39 -3.19 21.13
N PRO A 77 6.46 -3.30 21.94
CA PRO A 77 7.21 -2.13 22.40
C PRO A 77 8.19 -1.56 21.37
N VAL A 78 8.54 -2.31 20.32
CA VAL A 78 9.51 -1.84 19.33
C VAL A 78 8.87 -0.72 18.51
N PRO A 79 9.45 0.49 18.50
CA PRO A 79 8.85 1.60 17.77
C PRO A 79 9.09 1.49 16.28
N MET A 80 8.07 1.87 15.50
CA MET A 80 8.22 2.17 14.10
C MET A 80 8.67 3.62 13.98
N PRO A 81 9.81 3.90 13.33
CA PRO A 81 10.24 5.28 13.18
C PRO A 81 9.33 6.06 12.22
N ALA A 82 9.28 7.37 12.38
CA ALA A 82 8.60 8.24 11.43
C ALA A 82 9.29 8.18 10.06
N ASN A 83 8.50 8.23 9.00
CA ASN A 83 8.99 8.17 7.63
C ASN A 83 8.77 9.52 6.93
N ALA A 84 9.64 10.48 7.23
CA ALA A 84 9.56 11.83 6.67
C ALA A 84 9.72 11.86 5.14
N GLN A 85 10.34 10.81 4.56
CA GLN A 85 10.55 10.67 3.12
C GLN A 85 9.30 10.18 2.37
N VAL A 86 8.25 9.81 3.09
CA VAL A 86 7.00 9.31 2.52
C VAL A 86 5.96 10.43 2.55
N SER A 87 5.40 10.77 1.39
CA SER A 87 4.29 11.74 1.31
C SER A 87 2.99 11.09 1.80
N GLU A 88 2.00 11.91 2.09
CA GLU A 88 0.68 11.41 2.47
C GLU A 88 0.04 10.58 1.37
N ALA A 89 0.17 10.99 0.11
CA ALA A 89 -0.33 10.24 -1.03
C ALA A 89 0.37 8.89 -1.17
N GLU A 90 1.69 8.85 -1.00
CA GLU A 90 2.46 7.62 -1.03
C GLU A 90 2.10 6.69 0.15
N ALA A 91 1.93 7.25 1.33
CA ALA A 91 1.51 6.46 2.49
C ALA A 91 0.15 5.80 2.27
N LYS A 92 -0.81 6.52 1.71
CA LYS A 92 -2.12 5.96 1.36
C LYS A 92 -2.00 4.85 0.31
N GLN A 93 -1.19 5.04 -0.71
CA GLN A 93 -0.94 4.00 -1.72
C GLN A 93 -0.34 2.74 -1.12
N LEU A 94 0.64 2.90 -0.24
CA LEU A 94 1.26 1.78 0.46
C LEU A 94 0.23 1.02 1.31
N VAL A 95 -0.56 1.73 2.09
CA VAL A 95 -1.57 1.11 2.95
C VAL A 95 -2.68 0.44 2.14
N GLN A 96 -3.15 1.07 1.07
CA GLN A 96 -4.13 0.46 0.18
C GLN A 96 -3.62 -0.87 -0.39
N TRP A 97 -2.37 -0.91 -0.79
CA TRP A 97 -1.75 -2.16 -1.23
C TRP A 97 -1.69 -3.19 -0.10
N ILE A 98 -1.20 -2.80 1.08
CA ILE A 98 -1.13 -3.69 2.25
C ILE A 98 -2.49 -4.31 2.55
N MET A 99 -3.55 -3.51 2.50
CA MET A 99 -4.90 -3.97 2.80
C MET A 99 -5.46 -4.95 1.77
N THR A 100 -4.83 -5.11 0.62
CA THR A 100 -5.21 -6.14 -0.38
C THR A 100 -4.56 -7.49 -0.12
N LEU A 101 -3.59 -7.57 0.76
CA LEU A 101 -2.82 -8.79 1.02
C LEU A 101 -3.61 -9.78 1.88
N LYS A 102 -3.49 -11.06 1.55
CA LYS A 102 -4.20 -12.14 2.25
C LYS A 102 -3.28 -13.29 2.61
#